data_0eec1238ddabf4ad38c11f0cd72323f4
#
_entry.id   0eec1238ddabf4ad38c11f0cd72323f4
#
_cell.length_a   1.000
_cell.length_b   1.000
_cell.length_c   1.000
_cell.angle_alpha   90.00
_cell.angle_beta   90.00
_cell.angle_gamma   90.00
#
_symmetry.space_group_name_H-M   'P 1'
#
loop_
_entity.id
_entity.type
_entity.pdbx_description
1 polymer ?
#
loop_
_entity_poly.entity_id
_entity_poly.type
_entity_poly.pdbx_seq_one_letter_code
_entity_poly.pdbx_strand_id
1 'polypeptide(L)'
;MKDPLRGMLALSAAAPRQAHLVQFFDAWKAGDYTLAFDTLHRYFDYAMQARERIHYQYALLHMAILQADFGCFGEAIAAINETIATARENQDIHCLNFSLNWLHHMSKAYPKQMKRAGYMGMLGSEKEGLAFLKAKARETKTYNLLSATLLNEAKLFLLTVRSVIDSLTSTMSLTLLG
;
A
#
# COMPACT_ATOMS: atom_id res chain seq x y z
N MET A 1 -39.16 -22.93 -11.73
CA MET A 1 -37.96 -23.78 -11.85
C MET A 1 -36.77 -22.87 -12.05
N LYS A 2 -35.87 -22.77 -11.08
CA LYS A 2 -34.61 -21.97 -11.23
C LYS A 2 -33.64 -22.85 -12.03
N ASP A 3 -33.14 -22.29 -13.11
CA ASP A 3 -32.24 -22.95 -14.08
C ASP A 3 -30.94 -23.37 -13.40
N PRO A 4 -30.66 -24.66 -13.19
CA PRO A 4 -29.42 -25.13 -12.55
C PRO A 4 -28.18 -24.81 -13.39
N LEU A 5 -28.34 -24.61 -14.71
CA LEU A 5 -27.27 -24.26 -15.64
C LEU A 5 -26.71 -22.83 -15.38
N ARG A 6 -27.52 -21.91 -14.89
CA ARG A 6 -27.08 -20.56 -14.58
C ARG A 6 -26.15 -20.52 -13.36
N GLY A 7 -26.34 -21.40 -12.40
CA GLY A 7 -25.45 -21.56 -11.24
C GLY A 7 -24.10 -22.19 -11.62
N MET A 8 -24.10 -23.17 -12.54
CA MET A 8 -22.85 -23.79 -13.01
C MET A 8 -22.01 -22.86 -13.90
N LEU A 9 -22.64 -22.03 -14.73
CA LEU A 9 -21.95 -21.00 -15.53
C LEU A 9 -21.32 -19.91 -14.65
N ALA A 10 -21.99 -19.50 -13.57
CA ALA A 10 -21.43 -18.54 -12.62
C ALA A 10 -20.23 -19.09 -11.84
N LEU A 11 -20.27 -20.38 -11.46
CA LEU A 11 -19.15 -21.08 -10.82
C LEU A 11 -17.96 -21.26 -11.78
N SER A 12 -18.21 -21.54 -13.08
CA SER A 12 -17.15 -21.70 -14.08
C SER A 12 -16.47 -20.38 -14.44
N ALA A 13 -17.17 -19.24 -14.35
CA ALA A 13 -16.60 -17.91 -14.58
C ALA A 13 -15.77 -17.37 -13.40
N ALA A 14 -16.05 -17.82 -12.17
CA ALA A 14 -15.28 -17.44 -10.98
C ALA A 14 -13.95 -18.20 -10.85
N ALA A 15 -13.90 -19.46 -11.31
CA ALA A 15 -12.72 -20.31 -11.20
C ALA A 15 -11.47 -19.78 -11.95
N PRO A 16 -11.56 -19.26 -13.20
CA PRO A 16 -10.41 -18.70 -13.90
C PRO A 16 -9.80 -17.47 -13.20
N ARG A 17 -10.64 -16.63 -12.61
CA ARG A 17 -10.21 -15.42 -11.89
C ARG A 17 -9.36 -15.74 -10.67
N GLN A 18 -9.81 -16.69 -9.85
CA GLN A 18 -9.06 -17.12 -8.66
C GLN A 18 -7.74 -17.81 -9.05
N ALA A 19 -7.74 -18.59 -10.14
CA ALA A 19 -6.54 -19.23 -10.65
C ALA A 19 -5.45 -18.21 -11.03
N HIS A 20 -5.82 -17.11 -11.71
CA HIS A 20 -4.86 -16.06 -12.05
C HIS A 20 -4.30 -15.35 -10.81
N LEU A 21 -5.11 -15.12 -9.78
CA LEU A 21 -4.64 -14.52 -8.54
C LEU A 21 -3.67 -15.45 -7.79
N VAL A 22 -3.93 -16.77 -7.75
CA VAL A 22 -3.01 -17.75 -7.16
C VAL A 22 -1.70 -17.80 -7.95
N GLN A 23 -1.77 -17.88 -9.28
CA GLN A 23 -0.59 -17.87 -10.14
C GLN A 23 0.25 -16.59 -9.97
N PHE A 24 -0.42 -15.44 -9.81
CA PHE A 24 0.25 -14.18 -9.49
C PHE A 24 1.08 -14.29 -8.21
N PHE A 25 0.48 -14.76 -7.10
CA PHE A 25 1.21 -14.89 -5.84
C PHE A 25 2.35 -15.91 -5.91
N ASP A 26 2.19 -16.99 -6.64
CA ASP A 26 3.23 -18.01 -6.82
C ASP A 26 4.40 -17.44 -7.65
N ALA A 27 4.12 -16.74 -8.75
CA ALA A 27 5.14 -16.08 -9.57
C ALA A 27 5.86 -14.97 -8.79
N TRP A 28 5.11 -14.17 -8.02
CA TRP A 28 5.70 -13.11 -7.18
C TRP A 28 6.65 -13.68 -6.13
N LYS A 29 6.26 -14.74 -5.41
CA LYS A 29 7.13 -15.44 -4.45
C LYS A 29 8.36 -16.06 -5.11
N ALA A 30 8.25 -16.53 -6.35
CA ALA A 30 9.36 -17.06 -7.13
C ALA A 30 10.30 -15.96 -7.66
N GLY A 31 9.92 -14.67 -7.58
CA GLY A 31 10.68 -13.56 -8.13
C GLY A 31 10.55 -13.41 -9.65
N ASP A 32 9.60 -14.09 -10.28
CA ASP A 32 9.32 -13.98 -11.71
C ASP A 32 8.40 -12.77 -11.97
N TYR A 33 9.02 -11.61 -12.23
CA TYR A 33 8.29 -10.38 -12.51
C TYR A 33 7.37 -10.50 -13.72
N THR A 34 7.87 -11.08 -14.81
CA THR A 34 7.13 -11.13 -16.07
C THR A 34 5.85 -11.94 -15.92
N LEU A 35 5.95 -13.11 -15.31
CA LEU A 35 4.79 -13.97 -15.07
C LEU A 35 3.85 -13.36 -14.03
N ALA A 36 4.38 -12.77 -12.96
CA ALA A 36 3.58 -12.08 -11.94
C ALA A 36 2.80 -10.90 -12.54
N PHE A 37 3.46 -10.10 -13.39
CA PHE A 37 2.84 -8.97 -14.07
C PHE A 37 1.74 -9.43 -15.05
N ASP A 38 2.01 -10.42 -15.91
CA ASP A 38 1.03 -10.96 -16.88
C ASP A 38 -0.20 -11.56 -16.18
N THR A 39 0.01 -12.37 -15.15
CA THR A 39 -1.10 -13.00 -14.40
C THR A 39 -1.93 -11.99 -13.62
N LEU A 40 -1.31 -10.93 -13.09
CA LEU A 40 -2.02 -9.84 -12.42
C LEU A 40 -2.84 -9.01 -13.42
N HIS A 41 -2.30 -8.74 -14.62
CA HIS A 41 -3.05 -8.07 -15.68
C HIS A 41 -4.26 -8.87 -16.13
N ARG A 42 -4.13 -10.18 -16.28
CA ARG A 42 -5.28 -11.05 -16.59
C ARG A 42 -6.35 -11.00 -15.50
N TYR A 43 -5.93 -11.00 -14.22
CA TYR A 43 -6.86 -10.81 -13.11
C TYR A 43 -7.56 -9.45 -13.18
N PHE A 44 -6.82 -8.38 -13.51
CA PHE A 44 -7.33 -7.03 -13.68
C PHE A 44 -8.36 -6.95 -14.82
N ASP A 45 -8.06 -7.52 -15.98
CA ASP A 45 -8.98 -7.55 -17.13
C ASP A 45 -10.29 -8.25 -16.80
N TYR A 46 -10.23 -9.36 -16.06
CA TYR A 46 -11.44 -10.04 -15.57
C TYR A 46 -12.25 -9.16 -14.60
N ALA A 47 -11.60 -8.44 -13.70
CA ALA A 47 -12.26 -7.55 -12.77
C ALA A 47 -12.99 -6.39 -13.50
N MET A 48 -12.35 -5.84 -14.53
CA MET A 48 -12.92 -4.80 -15.37
C MET A 48 -14.12 -5.29 -16.19
N GLN A 49 -14.04 -6.46 -16.81
CA GLN A 49 -15.13 -7.05 -17.58
C GLN A 49 -16.34 -7.39 -16.73
N ALA A 50 -16.10 -7.86 -15.50
CA ALA A 50 -17.16 -8.16 -14.53
C ALA A 50 -17.83 -6.91 -13.93
N ARG A 51 -17.33 -5.70 -14.23
CA ARG A 51 -17.75 -4.41 -13.63
C ARG A 51 -17.71 -4.41 -12.10
N GLU A 52 -16.86 -5.23 -11.51
CA GLU A 52 -16.69 -5.33 -10.07
C GLU A 52 -15.67 -4.31 -9.57
N ARG A 53 -16.12 -3.09 -9.29
CA ARG A 53 -15.28 -1.95 -8.87
C ARG A 53 -14.39 -2.26 -7.66
N ILE A 54 -14.87 -3.09 -6.74
CA ILE A 54 -14.10 -3.51 -5.56
C ILE A 54 -12.86 -4.32 -5.97
N HIS A 55 -12.99 -5.26 -6.90
CA HIS A 55 -11.85 -6.06 -7.36
C HIS A 55 -10.83 -5.24 -8.12
N TYR A 56 -11.27 -4.20 -8.85
CA TYR A 56 -10.41 -3.28 -9.57
C TYR A 56 -9.42 -2.56 -8.65
N GLN A 57 -9.89 -1.96 -7.56
CA GLN A 57 -9.03 -1.24 -6.63
C GLN A 57 -8.01 -2.15 -5.93
N TYR A 58 -8.37 -3.41 -5.64
CA TYR A 58 -7.42 -4.37 -5.08
C TYR A 58 -6.42 -4.87 -6.12
N ALA A 59 -6.81 -5.00 -7.39
CA ALA A 59 -5.88 -5.31 -8.47
C ALA A 59 -4.83 -4.19 -8.65
N LEU A 60 -5.27 -2.92 -8.64
CA LEU A 60 -4.37 -1.76 -8.65
C LEU A 60 -3.43 -1.74 -7.44
N LEU A 61 -3.94 -2.06 -6.24
CA LEU A 61 -3.13 -2.15 -5.04
C LEU A 61 -2.01 -3.19 -5.17
N HIS A 62 -2.34 -4.40 -5.65
CA HIS A 62 -1.35 -5.44 -5.90
C HIS A 62 -0.35 -5.03 -6.98
N MET A 63 -0.80 -4.32 -8.01
CA MET A 63 0.07 -3.76 -9.06
C MET A 63 1.07 -2.77 -8.47
N ALA A 64 0.62 -1.84 -7.61
CA ALA A 64 1.51 -0.88 -6.96
C ALA A 64 2.57 -1.57 -6.10
N ILE A 65 2.18 -2.60 -5.33
CA ILE A 65 3.09 -3.35 -4.48
C ILE A 65 4.11 -4.12 -5.34
N LEU A 66 3.66 -4.84 -6.37
CA LEU A 66 4.51 -5.58 -7.28
C LEU A 66 5.56 -4.67 -7.94
N GLN A 67 5.12 -3.55 -8.50
CA GLN A 67 6.01 -2.59 -9.17
C GLN A 67 7.05 -2.00 -8.21
N ALA A 68 6.67 -1.70 -6.98
CA ALA A 68 7.61 -1.21 -5.97
C ALA A 68 8.64 -2.25 -5.56
N ASP A 69 8.25 -3.52 -5.39
CA ASP A 69 9.15 -4.62 -5.03
C ASP A 69 10.20 -4.87 -6.12
N PHE A 70 9.86 -4.63 -7.37
CA PHE A 70 10.79 -4.73 -8.50
C PHE A 70 11.44 -3.39 -8.89
N GLY A 71 11.29 -2.34 -8.06
CA GLY A 71 11.99 -1.07 -8.20
C GLY A 71 11.38 -0.06 -9.17
N CYS A 72 10.20 -0.33 -9.73
CA CYS A 72 9.45 0.54 -10.63
C CYS A 72 8.62 1.56 -9.83
N PHE A 73 9.28 2.47 -9.09
CA PHE A 73 8.61 3.37 -8.15
C PHE A 73 7.67 4.40 -8.81
N GLY A 74 7.96 4.82 -10.04
CA GLY A 74 7.09 5.75 -10.78
C GLY A 74 5.72 5.16 -11.03
N GLU A 75 5.69 3.97 -11.59
CA GLU A 75 4.49 3.21 -11.89
C GLU A 75 3.75 2.80 -10.61
N ALA A 76 4.51 2.40 -9.57
CA ALA A 76 3.95 2.07 -8.26
C ALA A 76 3.20 3.26 -7.63
N ILE A 77 3.75 4.48 -7.72
CA ILE A 77 3.10 5.69 -7.22
C ILE A 77 1.85 6.02 -8.04
N ALA A 78 1.90 5.88 -9.35
CA ALA A 78 0.73 6.09 -10.21
C ALA A 78 -0.40 5.12 -9.84
N ALA A 79 -0.10 3.83 -9.74
CA ALA A 79 -1.07 2.79 -9.38
C ALA A 79 -1.65 2.97 -7.98
N ILE A 80 -0.85 3.33 -6.97
CA ILE A 80 -1.36 3.53 -5.61
C ILE A 80 -2.22 4.80 -5.51
N ASN A 81 -1.90 5.86 -6.23
CA ASN A 81 -2.73 7.06 -6.27
C ASN A 81 -4.10 6.79 -6.89
N GLU A 82 -4.14 6.00 -7.95
CA GLU A 82 -5.40 5.55 -8.57
C GLU A 82 -6.18 4.62 -7.63
N THR A 83 -5.50 3.71 -6.92
CA THR A 83 -6.12 2.89 -5.86
C THR A 83 -6.77 3.76 -4.80
N ILE A 84 -6.08 4.80 -4.32
CA ILE A 84 -6.59 5.72 -3.30
C ILE A 84 -7.82 6.49 -3.82
N ALA A 85 -7.78 6.98 -5.06
CA ALA A 85 -8.91 7.67 -5.69
C ALA A 85 -10.13 6.75 -5.79
N THR A 86 -9.95 5.54 -6.34
CA THR A 86 -11.01 4.56 -6.53
C THR A 86 -11.57 4.05 -5.19
N ALA A 87 -10.72 3.83 -4.19
CA ALA A 87 -11.17 3.42 -2.86
C ALA A 87 -12.00 4.51 -2.17
N ARG A 88 -11.70 5.79 -2.40
CA ARG A 88 -12.52 6.92 -1.92
C ARG A 88 -13.87 6.96 -2.61
N GLU A 89 -13.91 6.82 -3.93
CA GLU A 89 -15.15 6.79 -4.71
C GLU A 89 -16.06 5.63 -4.29
N ASN A 90 -15.49 4.45 -4.05
CA ASN A 90 -16.20 3.26 -3.62
C ASN A 90 -16.48 3.23 -2.11
N GLN A 91 -16.02 4.24 -1.34
CA GLN A 91 -16.12 4.29 0.11
C GLN A 91 -15.52 3.08 0.84
N ASP A 92 -14.53 2.43 0.22
CA ASP A 92 -13.81 1.31 0.83
C ASP A 92 -12.71 1.84 1.75
N ILE A 93 -13.07 2.05 3.01
CA ILE A 93 -12.19 2.59 4.04
C ILE A 93 -11.03 1.64 4.34
N HIS A 94 -11.22 0.33 4.21
CA HIS A 94 -10.16 -0.66 4.45
C HIS A 94 -9.06 -0.58 3.38
N CYS A 95 -9.44 -0.58 2.11
CA CYS A 95 -8.51 -0.41 1.00
C CYS A 95 -7.80 0.94 1.09
N LEU A 96 -8.52 2.02 1.37
CA LEU A 96 -7.98 3.38 1.53
C LEU A 96 -6.93 3.43 2.65
N ASN A 97 -7.26 2.94 3.84
CA ASN A 97 -6.34 2.94 4.98
C ASN A 97 -5.07 2.12 4.71
N PHE A 98 -5.23 0.93 4.10
CA PHE A 98 -4.10 0.11 3.75
C PHE A 98 -3.19 0.83 2.75
N SER A 99 -3.75 1.41 1.69
CA SER A 99 -3.01 2.13 0.65
C SER A 99 -2.24 3.33 1.20
N LEU A 100 -2.87 4.12 2.08
CA LEU A 100 -2.22 5.26 2.72
C LEU A 100 -1.09 4.82 3.66
N ASN A 101 -1.29 3.76 4.44
CA ASN A 101 -0.26 3.23 5.32
C ASN A 101 0.92 2.63 4.54
N TRP A 102 0.63 1.90 3.44
CA TRP A 102 1.66 1.38 2.56
C TRP A 102 2.48 2.50 1.92
N LEU A 103 1.83 3.55 1.41
CA LEU A 103 2.49 4.71 0.82
C LEU A 103 3.39 5.43 1.85
N HIS A 104 2.91 5.59 3.10
CA HIS A 104 3.71 6.13 4.19
C HIS A 104 4.94 5.26 4.48
N HIS A 105 4.76 3.92 4.56
CA HIS A 105 5.86 2.99 4.77
C HIS A 105 6.91 3.09 3.65
N MET A 106 6.48 3.09 2.39
CA MET A 106 7.36 3.22 1.22
C MET A 106 8.13 4.54 1.20
N SER A 107 7.49 5.65 1.59
CA SER A 107 8.14 6.95 1.69
C SER A 107 9.26 7.00 2.73
N LYS A 108 9.16 6.16 3.78
CA LYS A 108 10.19 6.01 4.80
C LYS A 108 11.29 5.03 4.41
N ALA A 109 10.92 3.91 3.81
CA ALA A 109 11.89 2.88 3.40
C ALA A 109 12.76 3.35 2.22
N TYR A 110 12.16 4.08 1.28
CA TYR A 110 12.79 4.45 0.02
C TYR A 110 12.67 5.96 -0.30
N PRO A 111 13.10 6.88 0.59
CA PRO A 111 12.83 8.32 0.45
C PRO A 111 13.42 8.94 -0.82
N LYS A 112 14.61 8.48 -1.26
CA LYS A 112 15.26 9.00 -2.47
C LYS A 112 14.53 8.57 -3.73
N GLN A 113 14.13 7.30 -3.81
CA GLN A 113 13.40 6.72 -4.94
C GLN A 113 12.01 7.34 -5.06
N MET A 114 11.29 7.46 -3.95
CA MET A 114 9.97 8.07 -3.90
C MET A 114 10.00 9.53 -4.34
N LYS A 115 10.99 10.31 -3.89
CA LYS A 115 11.17 11.70 -4.33
C LYS A 115 11.48 11.80 -5.83
N ARG A 116 12.33 10.92 -6.37
CA ARG A 116 12.64 10.87 -7.82
C ARG A 116 11.40 10.52 -8.65
N ALA A 117 10.53 9.67 -8.13
CA ALA A 117 9.27 9.29 -8.77
C ALA A 117 8.14 10.34 -8.60
N GLY A 118 8.47 11.53 -8.08
CA GLY A 118 7.53 12.65 -7.95
C GLY A 118 6.67 12.63 -6.69
N TYR A 119 6.94 11.73 -5.74
CA TYR A 119 6.21 11.74 -4.48
C TYR A 119 6.67 12.89 -3.58
N MET A 120 5.78 13.85 -3.37
CA MET A 120 6.06 15.07 -2.58
C MET A 120 5.75 14.93 -1.08
N GLY A 121 5.33 13.75 -0.63
CA GLY A 121 4.88 13.46 0.74
C GLY A 121 3.36 13.43 0.89
N MET A 122 2.90 12.87 2.00
CA MET A 122 1.49 12.97 2.39
C MET A 122 1.18 14.39 2.85
N LEU A 123 -0.08 14.81 2.68
CA LEU A 123 -0.58 16.11 3.15
C LEU A 123 -0.25 16.33 4.65
N GLY A 124 0.50 17.39 4.95
CA GLY A 124 0.83 17.75 6.31
C GLY A 124 2.15 17.18 6.84
N SER A 125 2.40 17.38 8.12
CA SER A 125 3.57 16.82 8.79
C SER A 125 3.42 15.29 8.93
N GLU A 126 4.54 14.59 9.01
CA GLU A 126 4.55 13.13 9.23
C GLU A 126 3.74 12.71 10.47
N LYS A 127 3.83 13.52 11.52
CA LYS A 127 3.08 13.31 12.78
C LYS A 127 1.57 13.38 12.56
N GLU A 128 1.10 14.32 11.75
CA GLU A 128 -0.32 14.46 11.40
C GLU A 128 -0.81 13.29 10.54
N GLY A 129 0.01 12.86 9.57
CA GLY A 129 -0.29 11.68 8.76
C GLY A 129 -0.45 10.41 9.59
N LEU A 130 0.47 10.16 10.53
CA LEU A 130 0.38 9.02 11.46
C LEU A 130 -0.82 9.12 12.41
N ALA A 131 -1.13 10.32 12.92
CA ALA A 131 -2.30 10.53 13.77
C ALA A 131 -3.60 10.23 13.02
N PHE A 132 -3.70 10.66 11.75
CA PHE A 132 -4.84 10.36 10.88
C PHE A 132 -4.97 8.85 10.65
N LEU A 133 -3.89 8.16 10.25
CA LEU A 133 -3.90 6.72 10.02
C LEU A 133 -4.27 5.93 11.28
N LYS A 134 -3.76 6.36 12.44
CA LYS A 134 -4.09 5.76 13.74
C LYS A 134 -5.58 5.92 14.09
N ALA A 135 -6.15 7.10 13.88
CA ALA A 135 -7.57 7.36 14.10
C ALA A 135 -8.44 6.48 13.20
N LYS A 136 -8.11 6.43 11.91
CA LYS A 136 -8.84 5.61 10.93
C LYS A 136 -8.73 4.11 11.18
N ALA A 137 -7.55 3.61 11.56
CA ALA A 137 -7.35 2.20 11.90
C ALA A 137 -8.16 1.78 13.14
N ARG A 138 -8.36 2.69 14.11
CA ARG A 138 -9.24 2.47 15.27
C ARG A 138 -10.71 2.44 14.87
N GLU A 139 -11.14 3.40 14.06
CA GLU A 139 -12.52 3.50 13.57
C GLU A 139 -12.93 2.24 12.79
N THR A 140 -12.05 1.75 11.92
CA THR A 140 -12.29 0.56 11.09
C THR A 140 -11.98 -0.76 11.80
N LYS A 141 -11.50 -0.72 13.06
CA LYS A 141 -11.10 -1.90 13.85
C LYS A 141 -10.04 -2.78 13.15
N THR A 142 -9.22 -2.17 12.30
CA THR A 142 -8.12 -2.84 11.60
C THR A 142 -6.89 -2.92 12.49
N TYR A 143 -6.85 -3.88 13.39
CA TYR A 143 -5.82 -3.98 14.43
C TYR A 143 -4.40 -4.15 13.88
N ASN A 144 -4.23 -4.83 12.74
CA ASN A 144 -2.92 -4.96 12.07
C ASN A 144 -2.38 -3.61 11.61
N LEU A 145 -3.22 -2.77 10.99
CA LEU A 145 -2.85 -1.40 10.61
C LEU A 145 -2.63 -0.50 11.82
N LEU A 146 -3.42 -0.67 12.87
CA LEU A 146 -3.24 0.06 14.12
C LEU A 146 -1.89 -0.27 14.75
N SER A 147 -1.51 -1.55 14.82
CA SER A 147 -0.22 -1.99 15.33
C SER A 147 0.93 -1.41 14.50
N ALA A 148 0.85 -1.46 13.18
CA ALA A 148 1.86 -0.88 12.28
C ALA A 148 1.99 0.64 12.46
N THR A 149 0.88 1.38 12.58
CA THR A 149 0.91 2.82 12.79
C THR A 149 1.46 3.21 14.15
N LEU A 150 1.14 2.47 15.22
CA LEU A 150 1.72 2.68 16.54
C LEU A 150 3.23 2.41 16.55
N LEU A 151 3.69 1.39 15.84
CA LEU A 151 5.11 1.10 15.71
C LEU A 151 5.85 2.22 14.95
N ASN A 152 5.25 2.76 13.89
CA ASN A 152 5.82 3.89 13.15
C ASN A 152 5.84 5.17 14.01
N GLU A 153 4.81 5.43 14.81
CA GLU A 153 4.78 6.55 15.76
C GLU A 153 5.90 6.42 16.81
N ALA A 154 6.10 5.22 17.37
CA ALA A 154 7.18 4.95 18.31
C ALA A 154 8.57 5.15 17.68
N LYS A 155 8.78 4.69 16.45
CA LYS A 155 10.02 4.92 15.70
C LYS A 155 10.27 6.41 15.48
N LEU A 156 9.26 7.17 15.09
CA LEU A 156 9.37 8.62 14.91
C LEU A 156 9.76 9.31 16.21
N PHE A 157 9.15 8.94 17.33
CA PHE A 157 9.47 9.46 18.65
C PHE A 157 10.94 9.18 19.03
N LEU A 158 11.41 7.94 18.86
CA LEU A 158 12.80 7.57 19.15
C LEU A 158 13.81 8.34 18.29
N LEU A 159 13.52 8.54 17.01
CA LEU A 159 14.36 9.34 16.12
C LEU A 159 14.43 10.81 16.56
N THR A 160 13.31 11.37 17.01
CA THR A 160 13.25 12.75 17.51
C THR A 160 14.05 12.90 18.80
N VAL A 161 13.90 11.97 19.75
CA VAL A 161 14.68 11.96 21.00
C VAL A 161 16.17 11.84 20.72
N ARG A 162 16.57 10.93 19.82
CA ARG A 162 17.97 10.75 19.42
C ARG A 162 18.54 12.04 18.82
N SER A 163 17.82 12.70 17.92
CA SER A 163 18.24 13.98 17.32
C SER A 163 18.45 15.07 18.38
N VAL A 164 17.59 15.14 19.40
CA VAL A 164 17.73 16.08 20.50
C VAL A 164 18.97 15.77 21.36
N ILE A 165 19.22 14.50 21.67
CA ILE A 165 20.41 14.07 22.41
C ILE A 165 21.69 14.41 21.61
N ASP A 166 21.74 14.09 20.31
CA ASP A 166 22.89 14.37 19.45
C ASP A 166 23.17 15.90 19.37
N SER A 167 22.14 16.73 19.34
CA SER A 167 22.29 18.19 19.35
C SER A 167 22.81 18.72 20.69
N LEU A 168 22.34 18.18 21.81
CA LEU A 168 22.80 18.54 23.15
C LEU A 168 24.28 18.14 23.39
N THR A 169 24.66 16.94 22.96
CA THR A 169 26.06 16.47 23.09
C THR A 169 27.01 17.31 22.23
N SER A 170 26.57 17.71 21.01
CA SER A 170 27.32 18.60 20.14
C SER A 170 27.53 19.98 20.77
N THR A 171 26.50 20.56 21.38
CA THR A 171 26.60 21.87 22.05
C THR A 171 27.47 21.80 23.29
N MET A 172 27.37 20.71 24.08
CA MET A 172 28.25 20.54 25.25
C MET A 172 29.72 20.36 24.88
N SER A 173 30.03 19.68 23.79
CA SER A 173 31.42 19.53 23.32
C SER A 173 32.02 20.85 22.83
N LEU A 174 31.24 21.75 22.24
CA LEU A 174 31.67 23.08 21.82
C LEU A 174 31.93 24.04 23.02
N THR A 175 31.18 23.91 24.10
CA THR A 175 31.34 24.74 25.29
C THR A 175 32.51 24.29 26.19
N LEU A 176 33.01 23.08 26.03
CA LEU A 176 34.16 22.55 26.76
C LEU A 176 35.50 22.81 26.08
N LEU A 177 35.49 23.25 24.82
CA LEU A 177 36.70 23.55 24.01
C LEU A 177 36.96 25.03 23.81
N GLY A 178 36.14 25.92 24.33
CA GLY A 178 36.32 27.38 24.35
C GLY A 178 36.59 27.89 25.75
#